data_235e5c640bc2a5907c06330c3b49083b
#
_entry.id   235e5c640bc2a5907c06330c3b49083b
#
_cell.length_a   1.000
_cell.length_b   1.000
_cell.length_c   1.000
_cell.angle_alpha   90.00
_cell.angle_beta   90.00
_cell.angle_gamma   90.00
#
_symmetry.space_group_name_H-M   'P 1'
#
loop_
_entity.id
_entity.type
_entity.pdbx_description
1 polymer ?
#
loop_
_entity_poly.entity_id
_entity_poly.type
_entity_poly.pdbx_seq_one_letter_code
_entity_poly.pdbx_strand_id
1 'polypeptide(L)'
;MAKSVIVIGGGFAGVEFVQRLSKKLSSKDVEIKLFEKEGDQTFRTEIHKFACERITLDAIKIPLKRILPSTVKLESAEVKKIDLQNKKVFTDKSYDYDFLVVAVGSDPNFFGIPGMKENALSFWTLEDAQRINDHVKQIFENVKNIKDLNERQKMLTFVVGGGGFTGVELMGELMEWTDKLSKINGVDRKSVKLMIVEALPRILPNIEKTEVVNKAIEYMKKYGVDVRTNSMITNVSADGLTLKSGEFIPTKTLIWSGGVQGCAFTNQLDLKKDKRGRIIVNEYMETSDPNVYAIGDVASYIDKFNKIMPGLVESAMQSADVAANNITVSIKGGEKQALDLKLHGNIIYVGKRYGVANIKSLGTFAGYRAIPMKHLVNMQHMFHVGGFGLVMKYLKDQVF
;
A
#
# COMPACT_ATOMS: atom_id res chain seq x y z
N MET A 1 14.89 -19.41 -30.17
CA MET A 1 14.78 -17.97 -29.93
C MET A 1 14.52 -17.75 -28.45
N ALA A 2 15.05 -16.67 -27.88
CA ALA A 2 14.74 -16.30 -26.49
C ALA A 2 13.24 -16.02 -26.34
N LYS A 3 12.66 -16.44 -25.21
CA LYS A 3 11.24 -16.19 -24.91
C LYS A 3 11.04 -14.74 -24.45
N SER A 4 9.96 -14.09 -24.87
CA SER A 4 9.61 -12.73 -24.45
C SER A 4 8.74 -12.79 -23.19
N VAL A 5 9.21 -12.17 -22.10
CA VAL A 5 8.47 -12.01 -20.84
C VAL A 5 8.20 -10.52 -20.63
N ILE A 6 6.92 -10.15 -20.60
CA ILE A 6 6.48 -8.78 -20.29
C ILE A 6 5.93 -8.75 -18.86
N VAL A 7 6.39 -7.75 -18.09
CA VAL A 7 5.92 -7.47 -16.73
C VAL A 7 5.31 -6.07 -16.70
N ILE A 8 4.10 -5.93 -16.15
CA ILE A 8 3.41 -4.66 -16.04
C ILE A 8 3.30 -4.27 -14.58
N GLY A 9 3.96 -3.17 -14.20
CA GLY A 9 4.02 -2.61 -12.85
C GLY A 9 5.36 -2.83 -12.15
N GLY A 10 6.01 -1.74 -11.75
CA GLY A 10 7.32 -1.67 -11.08
C GLY A 10 7.21 -1.60 -9.53
N GLY A 11 6.11 -2.10 -8.95
CA GLY A 11 5.92 -2.22 -7.51
C GLY A 11 6.75 -3.34 -6.88
N PHE A 12 6.45 -3.68 -5.61
CA PHE A 12 7.18 -4.73 -4.87
C PHE A 12 7.20 -6.07 -5.61
N ALA A 13 6.04 -6.52 -6.12
CA ALA A 13 5.94 -7.79 -6.83
C ALA A 13 6.69 -7.78 -8.16
N GLY A 14 6.51 -6.73 -8.99
CA GLY A 14 7.13 -6.67 -10.31
C GLY A 14 8.65 -6.59 -10.25
N VAL A 15 9.21 -5.78 -9.34
CA VAL A 15 10.67 -5.68 -9.13
C VAL A 15 11.23 -7.02 -8.64
N GLU A 16 10.61 -7.63 -7.62
CA GLU A 16 11.04 -8.95 -7.14
C GLU A 16 11.03 -9.98 -8.25
N PHE A 17 9.94 -10.03 -9.03
CA PHE A 17 9.80 -10.97 -10.14
C PHE A 17 10.95 -10.86 -11.15
N VAL A 18 11.22 -9.65 -11.65
CA VAL A 18 12.29 -9.47 -12.67
C VAL A 18 13.67 -9.75 -12.11
N GLN A 19 13.94 -9.41 -10.84
CA GLN A 19 15.18 -9.74 -10.16
C GLN A 19 15.37 -11.26 -10.00
N ARG A 20 14.30 -12.00 -9.66
CA ARG A 20 14.33 -13.47 -9.53
C ARG A 20 14.51 -14.15 -10.86
N LEU A 21 13.73 -13.75 -11.86
CA LEU A 21 13.79 -14.33 -13.20
C LEU A 21 15.17 -14.13 -13.84
N SER A 22 15.75 -12.94 -13.72
CA SER A 22 17.09 -12.62 -14.25
C SER A 22 18.23 -13.42 -13.61
N LYS A 23 18.05 -13.90 -12.37
CA LYS A 23 19.02 -14.80 -11.72
C LYS A 23 18.92 -16.22 -12.21
N LYS A 24 17.77 -16.65 -12.74
CA LYS A 24 17.47 -18.04 -13.14
C LYS A 24 17.68 -18.27 -14.65
N LEU A 25 17.45 -17.25 -15.45
CA LEU A 25 17.49 -17.30 -16.91
C LEU A 25 18.48 -16.27 -17.46
N SER A 26 19.25 -16.69 -18.47
CA SER A 26 20.17 -15.81 -19.19
C SER A 26 19.44 -15.06 -20.30
N SER A 27 20.07 -14.03 -20.87
CA SER A 27 19.57 -13.31 -22.04
C SER A 27 19.44 -14.17 -23.31
N LYS A 28 20.05 -15.35 -23.33
CA LYS A 28 19.85 -16.35 -24.40
C LYS A 28 18.53 -17.11 -24.25
N ASP A 29 18.06 -17.23 -23.02
CA ASP A 29 16.82 -17.95 -22.67
C ASP A 29 15.60 -17.02 -22.74
N VAL A 30 15.75 -15.77 -22.29
CA VAL A 30 14.62 -14.84 -22.10
C VAL A 30 15.01 -13.39 -22.38
N GLU A 31 14.09 -12.64 -22.99
CA GLU A 31 14.07 -11.17 -23.01
C GLU A 31 13.02 -10.67 -22.02
N ILE A 32 13.44 -9.88 -21.02
CA ILE A 32 12.55 -9.36 -19.97
C ILE A 32 12.32 -7.87 -20.18
N LYS A 33 11.04 -7.47 -20.32
CA LYS A 33 10.62 -6.05 -20.36
C LYS A 33 9.75 -5.74 -19.18
N LEU A 34 10.10 -4.70 -18.40
CA LEU A 34 9.29 -4.16 -17.31
C LEU A 34 8.71 -2.82 -17.74
N PHE A 35 7.38 -2.74 -17.76
CA PHE A 35 6.63 -1.52 -18.00
C PHE A 35 6.27 -0.84 -16.69
N GLU A 36 6.75 0.40 -16.49
CA GLU A 36 6.39 1.25 -15.36
C GLU A 36 6.34 2.71 -15.82
N LYS A 37 5.18 3.34 -15.64
CA LYS A 37 4.93 4.69 -16.18
C LYS A 37 5.83 5.77 -15.59
N GLU A 38 6.08 5.72 -14.29
CA GLU A 38 6.86 6.73 -13.54
C GLU A 38 8.39 6.48 -13.59
N GLY A 39 8.82 5.26 -13.93
CA GLY A 39 10.23 4.87 -13.91
C GLY A 39 10.82 4.71 -12.49
N ASP A 40 10.02 4.86 -11.46
CA ASP A 40 10.38 4.75 -10.04
C ASP A 40 9.53 3.69 -9.33
N GLN A 41 10.10 3.01 -8.34
CA GLN A 41 9.35 2.27 -7.35
C GLN A 41 9.02 3.18 -6.16
N THR A 42 7.74 3.30 -5.80
CA THR A 42 7.34 3.98 -4.57
C THR A 42 7.42 3.01 -3.38
N PHE A 43 8.16 3.39 -2.34
CA PHE A 43 8.22 2.64 -1.09
C PHE A 43 6.96 2.91 -0.24
N ARG A 44 5.84 2.32 -0.67
CA ARG A 44 4.49 2.60 -0.14
C ARG A 44 4.33 2.36 1.35
N THR A 45 5.15 1.52 1.96
CA THR A 45 5.09 1.27 3.42
C THR A 45 5.46 2.48 4.27
N GLU A 46 6.03 3.53 3.66
CA GLU A 46 6.45 4.75 4.33
C GLU A 46 5.70 6.02 3.88
N ILE A 47 4.66 5.84 3.05
CA ILE A 47 3.88 6.95 2.46
C ILE A 47 3.20 7.83 3.52
N HIS A 48 2.83 7.26 4.68
CA HIS A 48 2.25 7.97 5.81
C HIS A 48 3.20 9.03 6.36
N LYS A 49 4.50 8.76 6.36
CA LYS A 49 5.52 9.72 6.79
C LYS A 49 5.64 10.89 5.81
N PHE A 50 5.56 10.60 4.50
CA PHE A 50 5.59 11.64 3.47
C PHE A 50 4.35 12.54 3.55
N ALA A 51 3.16 11.97 3.70
CA ALA A 51 1.92 12.72 3.85
C ALA A 51 1.96 13.76 4.99
N CYS A 52 2.73 13.48 6.05
CA CYS A 52 2.86 14.34 7.23
C CYS A 52 4.23 15.04 7.34
N GLU A 53 4.94 15.26 6.24
CA GLU A 53 6.24 15.96 6.16
C GLU A 53 7.34 15.43 7.10
N ARG A 54 7.28 14.15 7.45
CA ARG A 54 8.33 13.53 8.25
C ARG A 54 9.53 13.10 7.41
N ILE A 55 9.29 12.77 6.15
CA ILE A 55 10.32 12.43 5.17
C ILE A 55 10.05 13.15 3.84
N THR A 56 11.08 13.29 3.04
CA THR A 56 11.00 13.91 1.70
C THR A 56 10.54 12.89 0.64
N LEU A 57 10.15 13.40 -0.53
CA LEU A 57 9.80 12.59 -1.69
C LEU A 57 10.94 11.64 -2.10
N ASP A 58 12.18 12.12 -2.07
CA ASP A 58 13.36 11.32 -2.43
C ASP A 58 13.59 10.13 -1.49
N ALA A 59 13.09 10.21 -0.25
CA ALA A 59 13.21 9.12 0.72
C ALA A 59 12.34 7.91 0.38
N ILE A 60 11.28 8.09 -0.42
CA ILE A 60 10.33 7.03 -0.77
C ILE A 60 10.30 6.67 -2.25
N LYS A 61 10.95 7.46 -3.12
CA LYS A 61 11.14 7.13 -4.55
C LYS A 61 12.49 6.43 -4.76
N ILE A 62 12.41 5.27 -5.39
CA ILE A 62 13.58 4.45 -5.74
C ILE A 62 13.63 4.33 -7.26
N PRO A 63 14.57 5.00 -7.95
CA PRO A 63 14.68 4.89 -9.39
C PRO A 63 14.90 3.43 -9.82
N LEU A 64 14.02 2.90 -10.64
CA LEU A 64 14.07 1.50 -11.09
C LEU A 64 15.39 1.17 -11.78
N LYS A 65 15.96 2.11 -12.56
CA LYS A 65 17.27 1.94 -13.20
C LYS A 65 18.41 1.60 -12.24
N ARG A 66 18.28 1.92 -10.94
CA ARG A 66 19.30 1.63 -9.91
C ARG A 66 19.20 0.23 -9.32
N ILE A 67 18.02 -0.38 -9.40
CA ILE A 67 17.72 -1.64 -8.70
C ILE A 67 17.41 -2.80 -9.68
N LEU A 68 17.16 -2.49 -10.95
CA LEU A 68 16.92 -3.52 -11.95
C LEU A 68 18.23 -4.12 -12.45
N PRO A 69 18.28 -5.46 -12.67
CA PRO A 69 19.40 -6.10 -13.38
C PRO A 69 19.57 -5.51 -14.79
N SER A 70 20.81 -5.43 -15.27
CA SER A 70 21.13 -4.90 -16.61
C SER A 70 20.50 -5.69 -17.77
N THR A 71 20.07 -6.93 -17.50
CA THR A 71 19.36 -7.79 -18.46
C THR A 71 17.88 -7.46 -18.61
N VAL A 72 17.32 -6.59 -17.74
CA VAL A 72 15.93 -6.16 -17.79
C VAL A 72 15.82 -4.85 -18.56
N LYS A 73 14.98 -4.81 -19.58
CA LYS A 73 14.65 -3.58 -20.31
C LYS A 73 13.52 -2.85 -19.58
N LEU A 74 13.83 -1.70 -19.01
CA LEU A 74 12.81 -0.80 -18.43
C LEU A 74 12.19 0.04 -19.53
N GLU A 75 10.89 -0.10 -19.71
CA GLU A 75 10.05 0.71 -20.58
C GLU A 75 9.26 1.71 -19.70
N SER A 76 9.71 2.98 -19.68
CA SER A 76 9.01 4.06 -18.96
C SER A 76 7.80 4.51 -19.80
N ALA A 77 6.75 3.69 -19.81
CA ALA A 77 5.55 3.89 -20.60
C ALA A 77 4.33 3.30 -19.90
N GLU A 78 3.18 3.97 -20.08
CA GLU A 78 1.90 3.45 -19.62
C GLU A 78 1.37 2.38 -20.58
N VAL A 79 1.06 1.20 -20.07
CA VAL A 79 0.34 0.18 -20.82
C VAL A 79 -1.12 0.56 -20.88
N LYS A 80 -1.63 0.76 -22.10
CA LYS A 80 -3.01 1.21 -22.36
C LYS A 80 -3.98 0.05 -22.55
N LYS A 81 -3.50 -1.01 -23.22
CA LYS A 81 -4.32 -2.19 -23.58
C LYS A 81 -3.50 -3.46 -23.59
N ILE A 82 -4.15 -4.57 -23.28
CA ILE A 82 -3.61 -5.93 -23.42
C ILE A 82 -4.58 -6.73 -24.29
N ASP A 83 -4.07 -7.38 -25.32
CA ASP A 83 -4.78 -8.33 -26.16
C ASP A 83 -4.28 -9.73 -25.83
N LEU A 84 -5.06 -10.46 -25.04
CA LEU A 84 -4.71 -11.81 -24.58
C LEU A 84 -4.72 -12.82 -25.74
N GLN A 85 -5.65 -12.68 -26.66
CA GLN A 85 -5.80 -13.62 -27.79
C GLN A 85 -4.60 -13.57 -28.74
N ASN A 86 -4.13 -12.34 -29.05
CA ASN A 86 -3.00 -12.12 -29.94
C ASN A 86 -1.67 -12.00 -29.19
N LYS A 87 -1.65 -12.16 -27.86
CA LYS A 87 -0.48 -12.02 -26.99
C LYS A 87 0.29 -10.73 -27.19
N LYS A 88 -0.42 -9.59 -27.15
CA LYS A 88 0.15 -8.26 -27.37
C LYS A 88 -0.15 -7.31 -26.22
N VAL A 89 0.84 -6.50 -25.87
CA VAL A 89 0.74 -5.37 -24.95
C VAL A 89 0.89 -4.08 -25.76
N PHE A 90 0.02 -3.10 -25.50
CA PHE A 90 -0.01 -1.83 -26.22
C PHE A 90 0.31 -0.66 -25.26
N THR A 91 1.28 0.12 -25.65
CA THR A 91 1.54 1.49 -25.19
C THR A 91 1.21 2.45 -26.35
N ASP A 92 2.12 3.32 -26.75
CA ASP A 92 2.12 3.97 -28.07
C ASP A 92 2.68 3.06 -29.18
N LYS A 93 3.24 1.92 -28.77
CA LYS A 93 3.75 0.84 -29.62
C LYS A 93 3.08 -0.48 -29.19
N SER A 94 3.28 -1.54 -29.98
CA SER A 94 2.85 -2.89 -29.62
C SER A 94 4.05 -3.79 -29.37
N TYR A 95 3.89 -4.71 -28.42
CA TYR A 95 4.91 -5.66 -27.98
C TYR A 95 4.30 -7.05 -27.90
N ASP A 96 4.93 -8.04 -28.55
CA ASP A 96 4.53 -9.43 -28.45
C ASP A 96 5.15 -10.06 -27.19
N TYR A 97 4.45 -11.04 -26.60
CA TYR A 97 4.94 -11.80 -25.45
C TYR A 97 4.69 -13.29 -25.59
N ASP A 98 5.58 -14.09 -25.02
CA ASP A 98 5.33 -15.50 -24.73
C ASP A 98 4.67 -15.66 -23.34
N PHE A 99 5.11 -14.86 -22.36
CA PHE A 99 4.55 -14.78 -21.02
C PHE A 99 4.27 -13.35 -20.59
N LEU A 100 3.13 -13.16 -19.96
CA LEU A 100 2.71 -11.88 -19.38
C LEU A 100 2.59 -11.99 -17.86
N VAL A 101 3.14 -11.03 -17.13
CA VAL A 101 3.02 -10.92 -15.68
C VAL A 101 2.32 -9.61 -15.31
N VAL A 102 1.14 -9.73 -14.73
CA VAL A 102 0.34 -8.59 -14.26
C VAL A 102 0.69 -8.32 -12.80
N ALA A 103 1.40 -7.20 -12.54
CA ALA A 103 1.87 -6.79 -11.22
C ALA A 103 1.42 -5.35 -10.87
N VAL A 104 0.27 -4.93 -11.38
CA VAL A 104 -0.25 -3.55 -11.31
C VAL A 104 -0.79 -3.14 -9.92
N GLY A 105 -0.79 -4.05 -8.96
CA GLY A 105 -1.26 -3.78 -7.60
C GLY A 105 -2.78 -3.68 -7.49
N SER A 106 -3.25 -2.77 -6.65
CA SER A 106 -4.67 -2.61 -6.30
C SER A 106 -5.07 -1.14 -6.26
N ASP A 107 -6.36 -0.87 -6.30
CA ASP A 107 -6.97 0.45 -6.17
C ASP A 107 -7.74 0.57 -4.85
N PRO A 108 -7.99 1.80 -4.34
CA PRO A 108 -8.87 2.01 -3.20
C PRO A 108 -10.27 1.48 -3.44
N ASN A 109 -10.86 0.85 -2.42
CA ASN A 109 -12.25 0.43 -2.45
C ASN A 109 -13.10 1.39 -1.61
N PHE A 110 -14.04 2.06 -2.26
CA PHE A 110 -15.00 2.97 -1.60
C PHE A 110 -16.30 2.27 -1.19
N PHE A 111 -16.43 0.95 -1.41
CA PHE A 111 -17.57 0.10 -1.04
C PHE A 111 -18.93 0.61 -1.52
N GLY A 112 -18.98 1.46 -2.54
CA GLY A 112 -20.21 2.08 -3.02
C GLY A 112 -20.87 3.03 -2.02
N ILE A 113 -20.13 3.51 -1.02
CA ILE A 113 -20.65 4.47 -0.03
C ILE A 113 -20.93 5.80 -0.73
N PRO A 114 -22.18 6.30 -0.70
CA PRO A 114 -22.53 7.56 -1.36
C PRO A 114 -21.65 8.72 -0.91
N GLY A 115 -21.16 9.49 -1.88
CA GLY A 115 -20.30 10.66 -1.67
C GLY A 115 -18.88 10.37 -1.19
N MET A 116 -18.51 9.11 -0.94
CA MET A 116 -17.17 8.76 -0.43
C MET A 116 -16.08 9.10 -1.44
N LYS A 117 -16.27 8.74 -2.71
CA LYS A 117 -15.27 8.97 -3.76
C LYS A 117 -15.05 10.46 -4.05
N GLU A 118 -16.11 11.24 -3.94
CA GLU A 118 -16.14 12.67 -4.27
C GLU A 118 -15.62 13.55 -3.12
N ASN A 119 -15.87 13.15 -1.86
CA ASN A 119 -15.64 14.00 -0.70
C ASN A 119 -14.53 13.50 0.26
N ALA A 120 -14.05 12.27 0.12
CA ALA A 120 -12.94 11.76 0.92
C ALA A 120 -11.61 11.91 0.18
N LEU A 121 -10.55 12.18 0.93
CA LEU A 121 -9.17 12.09 0.45
C LEU A 121 -8.75 10.62 0.50
N SER A 122 -8.54 10.00 -0.65
CA SER A 122 -7.95 8.67 -0.72
C SER A 122 -6.54 8.68 -0.15
N PHE A 123 -6.12 7.58 0.48
CA PHE A 123 -4.75 7.43 0.95
C PHE A 123 -4.15 6.14 0.39
N TRP A 124 -3.66 6.22 -0.84
CA TRP A 124 -3.14 5.04 -1.54
C TRP A 124 -1.92 5.34 -2.42
N THR A 125 -1.96 6.40 -3.21
CA THR A 125 -0.86 6.80 -4.10
C THR A 125 0.00 7.91 -3.48
N LEU A 126 1.10 8.21 -4.14
CA LEU A 126 1.96 9.34 -3.76
C LEU A 126 1.26 10.67 -3.94
N GLU A 127 0.47 10.79 -5.01
CA GLU A 127 -0.37 11.96 -5.30
C GLU A 127 -1.46 12.14 -4.22
N ASP A 128 -2.02 11.03 -3.72
CA ASP A 128 -2.96 11.08 -2.59
C ASP A 128 -2.28 11.63 -1.33
N ALA A 129 -1.08 11.16 -1.02
CA ALA A 129 -0.31 11.63 0.13
C ALA A 129 0.03 13.12 0.02
N GLN A 130 0.39 13.59 -1.19
CA GLN A 130 0.64 15.02 -1.45
C GLN A 130 -0.64 15.85 -1.29
N ARG A 131 -1.77 15.38 -1.82
CA ARG A 131 -3.07 16.05 -1.65
C ARG A 131 -3.48 16.17 -0.19
N ILE A 132 -3.25 15.13 0.61
CA ILE A 132 -3.50 15.16 2.06
C ILE A 132 -2.59 16.19 2.72
N ASN A 133 -1.30 16.21 2.36
CA ASN A 133 -0.34 17.17 2.89
C ASN A 133 -0.80 18.61 2.63
N ASP A 134 -1.07 18.93 1.37
CA ASP A 134 -1.46 20.28 0.96
C ASP A 134 -2.79 20.70 1.61
N HIS A 135 -3.78 19.81 1.64
CA HIS A 135 -5.08 20.06 2.24
C HIS A 135 -4.99 20.37 3.74
N VAL A 136 -4.27 19.56 4.50
CA VAL A 136 -4.11 19.75 5.95
C VAL A 136 -3.37 21.06 6.25
N LYS A 137 -2.32 21.39 5.51
CA LYS A 137 -1.59 22.66 5.64
C LYS A 137 -2.50 23.86 5.38
N GLN A 138 -3.24 23.84 4.28
CA GLN A 138 -4.19 24.91 3.94
C GLN A 138 -5.25 25.13 5.04
N ILE A 139 -5.70 24.04 5.70
CA ILE A 139 -6.62 24.19 6.84
C ILE A 139 -5.97 24.98 7.96
N PHE A 140 -4.75 24.63 8.37
CA PHE A 140 -4.07 25.33 9.46
C PHE A 140 -3.72 26.80 9.13
N GLU A 141 -3.40 27.09 7.88
CA GLU A 141 -3.12 28.44 7.40
C GLU A 141 -4.39 29.33 7.41
N ASN A 142 -5.53 28.76 7.04
CA ASN A 142 -6.76 29.52 6.81
C ASN A 142 -7.70 29.58 8.02
N VAL A 143 -7.66 28.58 8.91
CA VAL A 143 -8.63 28.41 10.00
C VAL A 143 -8.70 29.58 10.97
N LYS A 144 -7.60 30.33 11.16
CA LYS A 144 -7.56 31.52 12.02
C LYS A 144 -8.42 32.68 11.50
N ASN A 145 -8.69 32.71 10.19
CA ASN A 145 -9.52 33.73 9.54
C ASN A 145 -11.02 33.41 9.61
N ILE A 146 -11.37 32.21 10.05
CA ILE A 146 -12.77 31.75 10.15
C ILE A 146 -13.34 32.24 11.48
N LYS A 147 -14.39 33.08 11.42
CA LYS A 147 -15.07 33.64 12.59
C LYS A 147 -16.10 32.70 13.20
N ASP A 148 -16.79 31.93 12.36
CA ASP A 148 -17.78 30.94 12.80
C ASP A 148 -17.09 29.78 13.52
N LEU A 149 -17.42 29.59 14.80
CA LEU A 149 -16.81 28.57 15.65
C LEU A 149 -17.15 27.14 15.22
N ASN A 150 -18.36 26.93 14.65
CA ASN A 150 -18.78 25.60 14.16
C ASN A 150 -18.01 25.25 12.88
N GLU A 151 -17.88 26.20 11.95
CA GLU A 151 -17.10 25.99 10.73
C GLU A 151 -15.62 25.79 11.05
N ARG A 152 -15.07 26.59 12.00
CA ARG A 152 -13.71 26.42 12.49
C ARG A 152 -13.49 25.04 13.10
N GLN A 153 -14.43 24.55 13.92
CA GLN A 153 -14.32 23.21 14.51
C GLN A 153 -14.42 22.11 13.45
N LYS A 154 -15.26 22.28 12.44
CA LYS A 154 -15.39 21.38 11.30
C LYS A 154 -14.06 21.24 10.54
N MET A 155 -13.38 22.39 10.28
CA MET A 155 -12.06 22.40 9.63
C MET A 155 -10.99 21.70 10.48
N LEU A 156 -11.01 21.90 11.81
CA LEU A 156 -10.03 21.31 12.73
C LEU A 156 -10.38 19.88 13.18
N THR A 157 -11.36 19.24 12.57
CA THR A 157 -11.71 17.84 12.81
C THR A 157 -11.17 16.99 11.65
N PHE A 158 -10.21 16.12 11.94
CA PHE A 158 -9.57 15.21 10.98
C PHE A 158 -10.00 13.77 11.27
N VAL A 159 -10.61 13.13 10.30
CA VAL A 159 -11.12 11.77 10.42
C VAL A 159 -10.36 10.83 9.49
N VAL A 160 -9.85 9.73 10.03
CA VAL A 160 -9.31 8.61 9.26
C VAL A 160 -10.36 7.50 9.23
N GLY A 161 -10.88 7.19 8.06
CA GLY A 161 -11.80 6.08 7.82
C GLY A 161 -11.04 4.79 7.53
N GLY A 162 -11.14 3.84 8.46
CA GLY A 162 -10.41 2.57 8.45
C GLY A 162 -9.33 2.47 9.52
N GLY A 163 -9.49 1.50 10.44
CA GLY A 163 -8.58 1.23 11.55
C GLY A 163 -7.58 0.09 11.27
N GLY A 164 -7.30 -0.18 9.99
CA GLY A 164 -6.24 -1.11 9.58
C GLY A 164 -4.83 -0.55 9.81
N PHE A 165 -3.80 -1.25 9.32
CA PHE A 165 -2.39 -0.83 9.47
C PHE A 165 -2.16 0.58 8.93
N THR A 166 -2.59 0.84 7.71
CA THR A 166 -2.41 2.13 7.03
C THR A 166 -3.06 3.29 7.78
N GLY A 167 -4.31 3.12 8.22
CA GLY A 167 -5.03 4.17 8.94
C GLY A 167 -4.44 4.47 10.32
N VAL A 168 -3.99 3.43 11.03
CA VAL A 168 -3.32 3.61 12.33
C VAL A 168 -1.96 4.30 12.18
N GLU A 169 -1.17 3.92 11.18
CA GLU A 169 0.12 4.57 10.91
C GLU A 169 -0.05 6.04 10.49
N LEU A 170 -1.02 6.32 9.63
CA LEU A 170 -1.33 7.71 9.25
C LEU A 170 -1.80 8.53 10.45
N MET A 171 -2.69 7.98 11.30
CA MET A 171 -3.12 8.67 12.52
C MET A 171 -1.95 8.96 13.46
N GLY A 172 -1.01 8.01 13.57
CA GLY A 172 0.22 8.19 14.33
C GLY A 172 1.06 9.38 13.86
N GLU A 173 1.17 9.58 12.57
CA GLU A 173 1.86 10.75 12.00
C GLU A 173 1.03 12.03 12.16
N LEU A 174 -0.28 11.97 11.94
CA LEU A 174 -1.17 13.13 12.11
C LEU A 174 -1.15 13.68 13.53
N MET A 175 -1.06 12.84 14.56
CA MET A 175 -0.93 13.28 15.97
C MET A 175 0.23 14.26 16.14
N GLU A 176 1.41 13.90 15.63
CA GLU A 176 2.62 14.70 15.78
C GLU A 176 2.64 15.91 14.83
N TRP A 177 2.19 15.69 13.60
CA TRP A 177 2.20 16.75 12.60
C TRP A 177 1.21 17.87 12.92
N THR A 178 0.01 17.53 13.40
CA THR A 178 -0.97 18.56 13.83
C THR A 178 -0.48 19.33 15.05
N ASP A 179 0.29 18.73 15.97
CA ASP A 179 0.96 19.45 17.05
C ASP A 179 1.97 20.50 16.50
N LYS A 180 2.77 20.11 15.50
CA LYS A 180 3.72 21.02 14.83
C LYS A 180 2.98 22.14 14.11
N LEU A 181 1.96 21.82 13.32
CA LEU A 181 1.18 22.79 12.56
C LEU A 181 0.42 23.75 13.47
N SER A 182 -0.12 23.27 14.60
CA SER A 182 -0.78 24.11 15.61
C SER A 182 0.16 25.17 16.13
N LYS A 183 1.39 24.79 16.49
CA LYS A 183 2.42 25.74 16.99
C LYS A 183 2.82 26.78 15.94
N ILE A 184 3.07 26.35 14.70
CA ILE A 184 3.49 27.21 13.60
C ILE A 184 2.39 28.25 13.27
N ASN A 185 1.12 27.81 13.27
CA ASN A 185 0.00 28.66 12.85
C ASN A 185 -0.73 29.36 14.00
N GLY A 186 -0.29 29.20 15.26
CA GLY A 186 -0.94 29.82 16.42
C GLY A 186 -2.36 29.27 16.67
N VAL A 187 -2.61 28.00 16.33
CA VAL A 187 -3.88 27.31 16.59
C VAL A 187 -3.78 26.55 17.92
N ASP A 188 -4.78 26.73 18.79
CA ASP A 188 -4.81 25.94 20.03
C ASP A 188 -4.96 24.44 19.68
N ARG A 189 -3.97 23.64 20.09
CA ARG A 189 -3.97 22.18 19.84
C ARG A 189 -5.21 21.49 20.41
N LYS A 190 -5.80 22.00 21.49
CA LYS A 190 -7.01 21.44 22.10
C LYS A 190 -8.25 21.57 21.19
N SER A 191 -8.25 22.52 20.26
CA SER A 191 -9.31 22.67 19.27
C SER A 191 -9.20 21.67 18.11
N VAL A 192 -8.04 21.03 17.92
CA VAL A 192 -7.84 20.01 16.88
C VAL A 192 -8.38 18.68 17.36
N LYS A 193 -9.35 18.12 16.62
CA LYS A 193 -9.91 16.79 16.87
C LYS A 193 -9.33 15.77 15.88
N LEU A 194 -8.86 14.66 16.40
CA LEU A 194 -8.36 13.53 15.63
C LEU A 194 -9.24 12.32 15.89
N MET A 195 -9.68 11.63 14.86
CA MET A 195 -10.61 10.51 14.99
C MET A 195 -10.26 9.37 14.02
N ILE A 196 -10.30 8.13 14.51
CA ILE A 196 -10.36 6.92 13.67
C ILE A 196 -11.79 6.40 13.73
N VAL A 197 -12.37 6.14 12.54
CA VAL A 197 -13.69 5.51 12.40
C VAL A 197 -13.50 4.16 11.71
N GLU A 198 -13.85 3.07 12.43
CA GLU A 198 -13.68 1.70 11.99
C GLU A 198 -15.02 0.96 12.05
N ALA A 199 -15.38 0.29 10.95
CA ALA A 199 -16.62 -0.47 10.85
C ALA A 199 -16.59 -1.77 11.69
N LEU A 200 -15.40 -2.36 11.85
CA LEU A 200 -15.19 -3.58 12.61
C LEU A 200 -15.21 -3.31 14.14
N PRO A 201 -15.39 -4.36 14.97
CA PRO A 201 -15.39 -4.23 16.43
C PRO A 201 -14.06 -3.77 17.02
N ARG A 202 -12.97 -3.79 16.27
CA ARG A 202 -11.63 -3.42 16.72
C ARG A 202 -10.78 -2.86 15.58
N ILE A 203 -9.86 -1.97 15.92
CA ILE A 203 -8.77 -1.60 15.00
C ILE A 203 -7.71 -2.71 14.94
N LEU A 204 -6.81 -2.65 13.96
CA LEU A 204 -5.73 -3.63 13.76
C LEU A 204 -6.24 -5.09 13.79
N PRO A 205 -7.25 -5.45 12.99
CA PRO A 205 -7.94 -6.74 13.11
C PRO A 205 -7.00 -7.95 12.92
N ASN A 206 -5.88 -7.77 12.21
CA ASN A 206 -4.88 -8.80 11.95
C ASN A 206 -3.88 -9.01 13.10
N ILE A 207 -3.96 -8.24 14.19
CA ILE A 207 -3.18 -8.45 15.40
C ILE A 207 -4.00 -9.31 16.36
N GLU A 208 -3.57 -10.55 16.59
CA GLU A 208 -4.34 -11.52 17.39
C GLU A 208 -4.49 -11.10 18.86
N LYS A 209 -3.41 -10.62 19.48
CA LYS A 209 -3.39 -10.24 20.89
C LYS A 209 -4.13 -8.92 21.15
N THR A 210 -5.33 -9.02 21.70
CA THR A 210 -6.19 -7.87 22.03
C THR A 210 -5.53 -6.88 22.98
N GLU A 211 -4.77 -7.36 23.97
CA GLU A 211 -4.04 -6.50 24.92
C GLU A 211 -3.09 -5.52 24.24
N VAL A 212 -2.43 -5.96 23.18
CA VAL A 212 -1.49 -5.11 22.43
C VAL A 212 -2.22 -4.05 21.61
N VAL A 213 -3.38 -4.41 21.06
CA VAL A 213 -4.27 -3.46 20.36
C VAL A 213 -4.81 -2.43 21.37
N ASN A 214 -5.23 -2.86 22.56
CA ASN A 214 -5.71 -1.95 23.60
C ASN A 214 -4.62 -0.96 24.01
N LYS A 215 -3.37 -1.39 24.17
CA LYS A 215 -2.24 -0.49 24.45
C LYS A 215 -2.02 0.54 23.34
N ALA A 216 -2.22 0.15 22.07
CA ALA A 216 -2.17 1.12 20.97
C ALA A 216 -3.31 2.14 21.05
N ILE A 217 -4.52 1.69 21.37
CA ILE A 217 -5.69 2.58 21.58
C ILE A 217 -5.44 3.53 22.76
N GLU A 218 -4.96 3.03 23.88
CA GLU A 218 -4.62 3.84 25.05
C GLU A 218 -3.56 4.90 24.73
N TYR A 219 -2.53 4.51 23.96
CA TYR A 219 -1.52 5.45 23.50
C TYR A 219 -2.16 6.56 22.64
N MET A 220 -2.96 6.21 21.64
CA MET A 220 -3.64 7.19 20.79
C MET A 220 -4.59 8.10 21.58
N LYS A 221 -5.39 7.53 22.50
CA LYS A 221 -6.28 8.30 23.39
C LYS A 221 -5.52 9.31 24.25
N LYS A 222 -4.33 8.95 24.75
CA LYS A 222 -3.45 9.87 25.50
C LYS A 222 -3.05 11.11 24.68
N TYR A 223 -2.98 10.98 23.37
CA TYR A 223 -2.73 12.07 22.43
C TYR A 223 -4.01 12.72 21.87
N GLY A 224 -5.17 12.42 22.46
CA GLY A 224 -6.44 13.05 22.12
C GLY A 224 -7.12 12.47 20.87
N VAL A 225 -6.75 11.25 20.45
CA VAL A 225 -7.43 10.57 19.33
C VAL A 225 -8.68 9.86 19.84
N ASP A 226 -9.83 10.16 19.22
CA ASP A 226 -11.07 9.43 19.41
C ASP A 226 -11.08 8.18 18.50
N VAL A 227 -11.05 6.98 19.09
CA VAL A 227 -11.06 5.72 18.35
C VAL A 227 -12.44 5.11 18.44
N ARG A 228 -13.17 5.14 17.32
CA ARG A 228 -14.55 4.66 17.18
C ARG A 228 -14.57 3.36 16.38
N THR A 229 -14.85 2.27 17.04
CA THR A 229 -15.10 0.95 16.46
C THR A 229 -16.60 0.68 16.35
N ASN A 230 -17.02 -0.36 15.60
CA ASN A 230 -18.41 -0.62 15.23
C ASN A 230 -19.11 0.59 14.60
N SER A 231 -18.36 1.44 13.91
CA SER A 231 -18.79 2.75 13.40
C SER A 231 -18.70 2.77 11.88
N MET A 232 -19.64 2.12 11.20
CA MET A 232 -19.67 2.06 9.74
C MET A 232 -20.11 3.41 9.18
N ILE A 233 -19.33 3.97 8.27
CA ILE A 233 -19.71 5.15 7.48
C ILE A 233 -20.70 4.72 6.41
N THR A 234 -21.83 5.44 6.29
CA THR A 234 -22.90 5.15 5.33
C THR A 234 -23.12 6.25 4.30
N ASN A 235 -22.63 7.46 4.57
CA ASN A 235 -22.70 8.59 3.64
C ASN A 235 -21.58 9.59 3.93
N VAL A 236 -21.09 10.27 2.90
CA VAL A 236 -20.10 11.34 3.01
C VAL A 236 -20.54 12.54 2.19
N SER A 237 -20.40 13.73 2.75
CA SER A 237 -20.67 15.01 2.09
C SER A 237 -19.52 15.98 2.27
N ALA A 238 -19.57 17.12 1.61
CA ALA A 238 -18.59 18.20 1.77
C ALA A 238 -18.52 18.77 3.20
N ASP A 239 -19.52 18.50 4.04
CA ASP A 239 -19.60 19.02 5.42
C ASP A 239 -19.33 17.96 6.50
N GLY A 240 -19.19 16.70 6.13
CA GLY A 240 -18.93 15.62 7.08
C GLY A 240 -19.38 14.26 6.61
N LEU A 241 -19.48 13.35 7.55
CA LEU A 241 -19.87 11.96 7.29
C LEU A 241 -20.99 11.50 8.23
N THR A 242 -21.81 10.56 7.77
CA THR A 242 -22.88 9.95 8.56
C THR A 242 -22.51 8.50 8.87
N LEU A 243 -22.67 8.11 10.12
CA LEU A 243 -22.50 6.74 10.58
C LEU A 243 -23.79 5.94 10.45
N LYS A 244 -23.71 4.62 10.46
CA LYS A 244 -24.87 3.71 10.46
C LYS A 244 -25.81 3.93 11.66
N SER A 245 -25.31 4.48 12.76
CA SER A 245 -26.10 4.88 13.93
C SER A 245 -27.02 6.08 13.67
N GLY A 246 -26.84 6.81 12.58
CA GLY A 246 -27.50 8.08 12.29
C GLY A 246 -26.69 9.30 12.79
N GLU A 247 -25.61 9.10 13.54
CA GLU A 247 -24.74 10.21 13.98
C GLU A 247 -24.08 10.88 12.78
N PHE A 248 -24.11 12.21 12.75
CA PHE A 248 -23.36 13.02 11.79
C PHE A 248 -22.10 13.57 12.46
N ILE A 249 -20.94 13.35 11.82
CA ILE A 249 -19.63 13.88 12.26
C ILE A 249 -19.25 15.02 11.33
N PRO A 250 -19.31 16.28 11.81
CA PRO A 250 -18.91 17.44 11.02
C PRO A 250 -17.38 17.43 10.82
N THR A 251 -16.94 17.44 9.57
CA THR A 251 -15.51 17.50 9.20
C THR A 251 -15.35 18.01 7.77
N LYS A 252 -14.23 18.68 7.50
CA LYS A 252 -13.77 19.00 6.14
C LYS A 252 -12.69 18.02 5.66
N THR A 253 -12.28 17.07 6.52
CA THR A 253 -11.19 16.14 6.22
C THR A 253 -11.55 14.72 6.63
N LEU A 254 -12.01 13.93 5.67
CA LEU A 254 -12.07 12.48 5.78
C LEU A 254 -10.96 11.88 4.91
N ILE A 255 -10.00 11.19 5.53
CA ILE A 255 -8.96 10.46 4.83
C ILE A 255 -9.35 8.97 4.80
N TRP A 256 -9.50 8.41 3.60
CA TRP A 256 -9.99 7.05 3.43
C TRP A 256 -8.86 6.04 3.28
N SER A 257 -8.80 5.09 4.19
CA SER A 257 -7.89 3.93 4.20
C SER A 257 -8.63 2.60 4.43
N GLY A 258 -9.92 2.55 4.11
CA GLY A 258 -10.84 1.46 4.52
C GLY A 258 -10.70 0.16 3.73
N GLY A 259 -9.82 0.06 2.75
CA GLY A 259 -9.55 -1.18 2.01
C GLY A 259 -9.27 -0.99 0.54
N VAL A 260 -8.92 -2.10 -0.12
CA VAL A 260 -8.50 -2.14 -1.52
C VAL A 260 -9.30 -3.15 -2.34
N GLN A 261 -9.31 -2.95 -3.65
CA GLN A 261 -9.91 -3.81 -4.66
C GLN A 261 -8.93 -4.06 -5.80
N GLY A 262 -9.26 -4.92 -6.75
CA GLY A 262 -8.47 -5.12 -7.96
C GLY A 262 -8.30 -3.82 -8.74
N CYS A 263 -7.12 -3.66 -9.34
CA CYS A 263 -6.82 -2.49 -10.15
C CYS A 263 -7.77 -2.38 -11.34
N ALA A 264 -8.39 -1.22 -11.53
CA ALA A 264 -9.37 -0.96 -12.60
C ALA A 264 -8.82 -1.23 -14.00
N PHE A 265 -7.51 -1.04 -14.19
CA PHE A 265 -6.83 -1.40 -15.44
C PHE A 265 -7.13 -2.84 -15.88
N THR A 266 -7.27 -3.78 -14.94
CA THR A 266 -7.51 -5.20 -15.24
C THR A 266 -8.95 -5.51 -15.68
N ASN A 267 -9.88 -4.56 -15.59
CA ASN A 267 -11.27 -4.77 -16.00
C ASN A 267 -11.40 -5.07 -17.50
N GLN A 268 -10.45 -4.59 -18.31
CA GLN A 268 -10.39 -4.88 -19.74
C GLN A 268 -9.94 -6.32 -20.08
N LEU A 269 -9.40 -7.08 -19.09
CA LEU A 269 -8.89 -8.42 -19.31
C LEU A 269 -10.00 -9.44 -19.10
N ASP A 270 -10.17 -10.32 -20.10
CA ASP A 270 -11.05 -11.49 -20.00
C ASP A 270 -10.38 -12.62 -19.19
N LEU A 271 -10.21 -12.34 -17.89
CA LEU A 271 -9.67 -13.26 -16.91
C LEU A 271 -10.66 -13.41 -15.75
N LYS A 272 -10.69 -14.58 -15.13
CA LYS A 272 -11.52 -14.81 -13.94
C LYS A 272 -11.11 -13.88 -12.81
N LYS A 273 -12.10 -13.24 -12.17
CA LYS A 273 -11.89 -12.30 -11.06
C LYS A 273 -12.75 -12.65 -9.85
N ASP A 274 -12.26 -12.30 -8.67
CA ASP A 274 -13.03 -12.39 -7.44
C ASP A 274 -14.05 -11.22 -7.31
N LYS A 275 -14.84 -11.25 -6.24
CA LYS A 275 -15.86 -10.20 -5.95
C LYS A 275 -15.28 -8.80 -5.77
N ARG A 276 -13.97 -8.69 -5.53
CA ARG A 276 -13.25 -7.41 -5.40
C ARG A 276 -12.52 -7.02 -6.69
N GLY A 277 -12.74 -7.73 -7.79
CA GLY A 277 -12.12 -7.45 -9.08
C GLY A 277 -10.64 -7.88 -9.19
N ARG A 278 -10.10 -8.65 -8.23
CA ARG A 278 -8.74 -9.18 -8.29
C ARG A 278 -8.71 -10.42 -9.21
N ILE A 279 -7.63 -10.60 -9.94
CA ILE A 279 -7.47 -11.73 -10.85
C ILE A 279 -7.29 -13.03 -10.05
N ILE A 280 -8.16 -14.02 -10.27
CA ILE A 280 -8.05 -15.32 -9.62
C ILE A 280 -6.87 -16.08 -10.22
N VAL A 281 -6.01 -16.61 -9.36
CA VAL A 281 -4.84 -17.41 -9.72
C VAL A 281 -4.87 -18.75 -9.00
N ASN A 282 -4.21 -19.75 -9.60
CA ASN A 282 -3.94 -21.03 -8.94
C ASN A 282 -2.71 -20.94 -8.02
N GLU A 283 -2.32 -22.06 -7.42
CA GLU A 283 -1.15 -22.17 -6.53
C GLU A 283 0.18 -21.85 -7.22
N TYR A 284 0.22 -21.87 -8.54
CA TYR A 284 1.39 -21.54 -9.36
C TYR A 284 1.43 -20.09 -9.81
N MET A 285 0.49 -19.26 -9.37
CA MET A 285 0.25 -17.85 -9.77
C MET A 285 -0.20 -17.70 -11.22
N GLU A 286 -0.68 -18.76 -11.86
CA GLU A 286 -1.26 -18.74 -13.21
C GLU A 286 -2.72 -18.27 -13.14
N THR A 287 -3.13 -17.49 -14.12
CA THR A 287 -4.53 -17.06 -14.31
C THR A 287 -5.33 -18.15 -15.07
N SER A 288 -6.51 -17.79 -15.55
CA SER A 288 -7.26 -18.66 -16.49
C SER A 288 -6.60 -18.80 -17.87
N ASP A 289 -5.61 -17.95 -18.20
CA ASP A 289 -4.73 -18.10 -19.37
C ASP A 289 -3.37 -18.62 -18.88
N PRO A 290 -2.89 -19.78 -19.37
CA PRO A 290 -1.65 -20.42 -18.89
C PRO A 290 -0.37 -19.64 -19.20
N ASN A 291 -0.43 -18.62 -20.06
CA ASN A 291 0.70 -17.74 -20.36
C ASN A 291 0.65 -16.42 -19.59
N VAL A 292 -0.39 -16.23 -18.76
CA VAL A 292 -0.61 -14.99 -18.00
C VAL A 292 -0.59 -15.29 -16.52
N TYR A 293 0.31 -14.61 -15.82
CA TYR A 293 0.48 -14.70 -14.37
C TYR A 293 -0.01 -13.40 -13.73
N ALA A 294 -0.56 -13.48 -12.53
CA ALA A 294 -0.86 -12.30 -11.71
C ALA A 294 -0.20 -12.44 -10.34
N ILE A 295 0.46 -11.38 -9.87
CA ILE A 295 1.26 -11.38 -8.63
C ILE A 295 1.02 -10.14 -7.80
N GLY A 296 1.25 -10.23 -6.49
CA GLY A 296 0.99 -9.12 -5.55
C GLY A 296 -0.50 -8.86 -5.36
N ASP A 297 -0.85 -7.61 -5.05
CA ASP A 297 -2.20 -7.25 -4.62
C ASP A 297 -3.29 -7.40 -5.69
N VAL A 298 -2.91 -7.43 -6.97
CA VAL A 298 -3.84 -7.67 -8.08
C VAL A 298 -4.31 -9.14 -8.13
N ALA A 299 -3.54 -10.06 -7.54
CA ALA A 299 -3.83 -11.48 -7.52
C ALA A 299 -4.77 -11.86 -6.37
N SER A 300 -5.72 -12.74 -6.65
CA SER A 300 -6.58 -13.40 -5.66
C SER A 300 -6.21 -14.87 -5.60
N TYR A 301 -5.46 -15.24 -4.58
CA TYR A 301 -5.11 -16.62 -4.27
C TYR A 301 -5.76 -17.05 -2.97
N ILE A 302 -6.36 -18.24 -2.97
CA ILE A 302 -6.94 -18.88 -1.78
C ILE A 302 -6.16 -20.17 -1.55
N ASP A 303 -5.54 -20.27 -0.37
CA ASP A 303 -4.76 -21.45 -0.01
C ASP A 303 -5.64 -22.68 0.30
N LYS A 304 -5.01 -23.82 0.49
CA LYS A 304 -5.68 -25.08 0.85
C LYS A 304 -6.45 -25.05 2.18
N PHE A 305 -6.29 -23.99 2.98
CA PHE A 305 -7.00 -23.77 4.25
C PHE A 305 -8.09 -22.71 4.11
N ASN A 306 -8.50 -22.35 2.89
CA ASN A 306 -9.45 -21.30 2.58
C ASN A 306 -9.03 -19.90 3.07
N LYS A 307 -7.74 -19.64 3.23
CA LYS A 307 -7.22 -18.32 3.58
C LYS A 307 -6.87 -17.54 2.31
N ILE A 308 -7.39 -16.35 2.22
CA ILE A 308 -7.08 -15.42 1.13
C ILE A 308 -5.70 -14.82 1.35
N MET A 309 -4.87 -14.79 0.30
CA MET A 309 -3.58 -14.10 0.31
C MET A 309 -3.78 -12.62 0.67
N PRO A 310 -3.17 -12.13 1.78
CA PRO A 310 -3.32 -10.74 2.17
C PRO A 310 -2.48 -9.81 1.29
N GLY A 311 -2.92 -8.56 1.13
CA GLY A 311 -2.16 -7.50 0.45
C GLY A 311 -1.01 -7.00 1.33
N LEU A 312 0.10 -7.72 1.34
CA LEU A 312 1.31 -7.41 2.10
C LEU A 312 2.54 -7.50 1.19
N VAL A 313 3.59 -6.75 1.53
CA VAL A 313 4.87 -6.83 0.81
C VAL A 313 5.42 -8.26 0.77
N GLU A 314 5.34 -9.00 1.89
CA GLU A 314 5.75 -10.41 1.93
C GLU A 314 4.97 -11.29 0.95
N SER A 315 3.66 -11.11 0.86
CA SER A 315 2.82 -11.85 -0.09
C SER A 315 3.18 -11.49 -1.53
N ALA A 316 3.41 -10.20 -1.80
CA ALA A 316 3.81 -9.73 -3.12
C ALA A 316 5.14 -10.33 -3.56
N MET A 317 6.15 -10.37 -2.67
CA MET A 317 7.47 -10.94 -2.98
C MET A 317 7.41 -12.46 -3.16
N GLN A 318 6.69 -13.19 -2.31
CA GLN A 318 6.60 -14.65 -2.41
C GLN A 318 5.80 -15.08 -3.64
N SER A 319 4.71 -14.42 -3.99
CA SER A 319 3.97 -14.67 -5.23
C SER A 319 4.83 -14.42 -6.48
N ALA A 320 5.68 -13.39 -6.43
CA ALA A 320 6.62 -13.06 -7.50
C ALA A 320 7.71 -14.13 -7.67
N ASP A 321 8.27 -14.63 -6.56
CA ASP A 321 9.29 -15.70 -6.61
C ASP A 321 8.71 -16.99 -7.20
N VAL A 322 7.49 -17.37 -6.78
CA VAL A 322 6.78 -18.54 -7.33
C VAL A 322 6.51 -18.39 -8.82
N ALA A 323 6.01 -17.23 -9.26
CA ALA A 323 5.77 -16.98 -10.69
C ALA A 323 7.08 -17.02 -11.51
N ALA A 324 8.17 -16.46 -10.99
CA ALA A 324 9.49 -16.50 -11.64
C ALA A 324 10.03 -17.94 -11.76
N ASN A 325 9.87 -18.76 -10.71
CA ASN A 325 10.21 -20.18 -10.75
C ASN A 325 9.41 -20.92 -11.83
N ASN A 326 8.10 -20.70 -11.86
CA ASN A 326 7.20 -21.44 -12.75
C ASN A 326 7.35 -21.03 -14.22
N ILE A 327 7.63 -19.76 -14.52
CA ILE A 327 8.03 -19.34 -15.87
C ILE A 327 9.38 -19.95 -16.26
N THR A 328 10.35 -20.03 -15.33
CA THR A 328 11.62 -20.72 -15.59
C THR A 328 11.41 -22.17 -15.95
N VAL A 329 10.55 -22.87 -15.20
CA VAL A 329 10.16 -24.27 -15.46
C VAL A 329 9.46 -24.40 -16.82
N SER A 330 8.59 -23.47 -17.18
CA SER A 330 7.91 -23.48 -18.48
C SER A 330 8.87 -23.29 -19.66
N ILE A 331 10.02 -22.64 -19.45
CA ILE A 331 11.05 -22.41 -20.48
C ILE A 331 12.07 -23.55 -20.53
N LYS A 332 12.53 -24.06 -19.36
CA LYS A 332 13.62 -25.04 -19.25
C LYS A 332 13.16 -26.47 -18.98
N GLY A 333 11.90 -26.67 -18.63
CA GLY A 333 11.37 -27.93 -18.11
C GLY A 333 11.59 -28.06 -16.59
N GLY A 334 10.92 -29.03 -16.01
CA GLY A 334 10.97 -29.33 -14.57
C GLY A 334 9.57 -29.32 -13.94
N GLU A 335 9.53 -29.34 -12.61
CA GLU A 335 8.29 -29.33 -11.83
C GLU A 335 7.95 -27.93 -11.33
N LYS A 336 6.67 -27.55 -11.45
CA LYS A 336 6.16 -26.28 -10.93
C LYS A 336 6.14 -26.28 -9.41
N GLN A 337 6.41 -25.13 -8.84
CA GLN A 337 6.38 -24.87 -7.40
C GLN A 337 5.08 -24.20 -7.00
N ALA A 338 4.35 -24.78 -6.07
CA ALA A 338 3.16 -24.17 -5.47
C ALA A 338 3.55 -23.10 -4.44
N LEU A 339 2.72 -22.07 -4.30
CA LEU A 339 2.87 -21.04 -3.26
C LEU A 339 2.55 -21.64 -1.89
N ASP A 340 3.56 -21.69 -1.03
CA ASP A 340 3.44 -21.95 0.42
C ASP A 340 3.72 -20.64 1.17
N LEU A 341 2.66 -19.85 1.36
CA LEU A 341 2.79 -18.48 1.90
C LEU A 341 3.23 -18.49 3.37
N LYS A 342 4.40 -17.92 3.64
CA LYS A 342 5.00 -17.81 4.97
C LYS A 342 5.06 -16.35 5.40
N LEU A 343 4.15 -15.95 6.27
CA LEU A 343 4.15 -14.60 6.84
C LEU A 343 4.93 -14.61 8.16
N HIS A 344 5.91 -13.71 8.29
CA HIS A 344 6.77 -13.60 9.48
C HIS A 344 6.19 -12.69 10.55
N GLY A 345 5.27 -11.81 10.17
CA GLY A 345 4.56 -10.93 11.08
C GLY A 345 4.42 -9.51 10.58
N ASN A 346 3.98 -8.62 11.46
CA ASN A 346 3.73 -7.24 11.11
C ASN A 346 4.29 -6.31 12.19
N ILE A 347 4.86 -5.18 11.78
CA ILE A 347 5.30 -4.10 12.66
C ILE A 347 4.69 -2.80 12.17
N ILE A 348 4.00 -2.07 13.05
CA ILE A 348 3.18 -0.92 12.73
C ILE A 348 3.60 0.24 13.61
N TYR A 349 3.75 1.43 13.04
CA TYR A 349 3.85 2.68 13.79
C TYR A 349 2.46 3.07 14.33
N VAL A 350 2.41 3.50 15.60
CA VAL A 350 1.23 4.12 16.21
C VAL A 350 1.54 5.58 16.57
N GLY A 351 2.78 5.97 16.39
CA GLY A 351 3.37 7.27 16.61
C GLY A 351 4.88 7.16 16.59
N LYS A 352 5.60 8.28 16.55
CA LYS A 352 7.05 8.33 16.39
C LYS A 352 7.83 7.46 17.39
N ARG A 353 7.33 7.36 18.63
CA ARG A 353 7.97 6.64 19.73
C ARG A 353 7.22 5.40 20.18
N TYR A 354 6.20 4.98 19.43
CA TYR A 354 5.37 3.86 19.83
C TYR A 354 4.96 3.06 18.60
N GLY A 355 5.13 1.76 18.67
CA GLY A 355 4.72 0.82 17.65
C GLY A 355 4.09 -0.42 18.25
N VAL A 356 3.48 -1.22 17.38
CA VAL A 356 2.97 -2.55 17.66
C VAL A 356 3.69 -3.54 16.76
N ALA A 357 4.19 -4.62 17.34
CA ALA A 357 4.82 -5.70 16.60
C ALA A 357 4.12 -7.02 16.92
N ASN A 358 3.82 -7.77 15.87
CA ASN A 358 3.37 -9.15 15.93
C ASN A 358 4.28 -9.99 15.06
N ILE A 359 5.30 -10.62 15.65
CA ILE A 359 6.36 -11.33 14.92
C ILE A 359 6.34 -12.79 15.39
N LYS A 360 6.22 -13.74 14.45
CA LYS A 360 6.10 -15.17 14.78
C LYS A 360 7.20 -15.68 15.72
N SER A 361 8.45 -15.27 15.50
CA SER A 361 9.60 -15.70 16.28
C SER A 361 9.77 -14.99 17.61
N LEU A 362 9.23 -13.77 17.79
CA LEU A 362 9.45 -12.92 18.97
C LEU A 362 8.16 -12.64 19.75
N GLY A 363 7.01 -13.09 19.22
CA GLY A 363 5.71 -12.82 19.80
C GLY A 363 5.15 -11.43 19.51
N THR A 364 4.13 -11.05 20.27
CA THR A 364 3.41 -9.79 20.08
C THR A 364 3.70 -8.85 21.24
N PHE A 365 4.12 -7.63 20.95
CA PHE A 365 4.42 -6.59 21.95
C PHE A 365 4.14 -5.18 21.39
N ALA A 366 4.06 -4.20 22.29
CA ALA A 366 3.88 -2.79 21.95
C ALA A 366 4.90 -1.93 22.68
N GLY A 367 5.15 -0.74 22.16
CA GLY A 367 6.04 0.26 22.73
C GLY A 367 7.20 0.65 21.84
N TYR A 368 8.18 1.35 22.42
CA TYR A 368 9.31 1.92 21.68
C TYR A 368 10.19 0.87 21.00
N ARG A 369 10.25 -0.35 21.52
CA ARG A 369 11.05 -1.44 20.94
C ARG A 369 10.62 -1.87 19.54
N ALA A 370 9.35 -1.63 19.18
CA ALA A 370 8.87 -1.94 17.84
C ALA A 370 9.46 -1.01 16.76
N ILE A 371 9.89 0.20 17.14
CA ILE A 371 10.39 1.21 16.18
C ILE A 371 11.71 0.79 15.52
N PRO A 372 12.80 0.49 16.28
CA PRO A 372 14.05 0.05 15.66
C PRO A 372 13.88 -1.26 14.87
N MET A 373 12.97 -2.14 15.28
CA MET A 373 12.68 -3.36 14.51
C MET A 373 12.04 -3.06 13.17
N LYS A 374 11.12 -2.08 13.09
CA LYS A 374 10.56 -1.64 11.80
C LYS A 374 11.65 -1.10 10.87
N HIS A 375 12.56 -0.28 11.41
CA HIS A 375 13.71 0.21 10.63
C HIS A 375 14.61 -0.94 10.15
N LEU A 376 14.87 -1.95 10.99
CA LEU A 376 15.67 -3.12 10.61
C LEU A 376 15.00 -3.90 9.46
N VAL A 377 13.70 -4.14 9.52
CA VAL A 377 12.94 -4.81 8.43
C VAL A 377 13.00 -3.99 7.14
N ASN A 378 12.84 -2.67 7.23
CA ASN A 378 12.95 -1.79 6.07
C ASN A 378 14.37 -1.80 5.49
N MET A 379 15.42 -1.75 6.32
CA MET A 379 16.82 -1.87 5.87
C MET A 379 17.11 -3.21 5.20
N GLN A 380 16.57 -4.31 5.74
CA GLN A 380 16.68 -5.62 5.13
C GLN A 380 16.05 -5.63 3.73
N HIS A 381 14.87 -5.03 3.59
CA HIS A 381 14.21 -4.89 2.28
C HIS A 381 15.06 -4.03 1.32
N MET A 382 15.54 -2.86 1.78
CA MET A 382 16.40 -1.98 0.97
C MET A 382 17.68 -2.69 0.51
N PHE A 383 18.29 -3.48 1.40
CA PHE A 383 19.47 -4.28 1.06
C PHE A 383 19.14 -5.34 -0.01
N HIS A 384 18.01 -6.03 0.15
CA HIS A 384 17.55 -7.05 -0.79
C HIS A 384 17.33 -6.49 -2.20
N VAL A 385 16.70 -5.32 -2.29
CA VAL A 385 16.29 -4.70 -3.57
C VAL A 385 17.46 -3.97 -4.26
N GLY A 386 18.31 -3.27 -3.52
CA GLY A 386 19.33 -2.39 -4.11
C GLY A 386 20.68 -2.35 -3.39
N GLY A 387 20.92 -3.30 -2.46
CA GLY A 387 22.20 -3.46 -1.77
C GLY A 387 22.50 -2.34 -0.76
N PHE A 388 23.78 -2.29 -0.34
CA PHE A 388 24.23 -1.41 0.75
C PHE A 388 24.00 0.08 0.48
N GLY A 389 24.12 0.52 -0.79
CA GLY A 389 23.91 1.93 -1.14
C GLY A 389 22.49 2.41 -0.87
N LEU A 390 21.47 1.54 -1.05
CA LEU A 390 20.09 1.89 -0.75
C LEU A 390 19.81 1.88 0.76
N VAL A 391 20.48 1.00 1.52
CA VAL A 391 20.43 1.01 3.01
C VAL A 391 20.98 2.32 3.56
N MET A 392 22.12 2.80 3.05
CA MET A 392 22.72 4.06 3.49
C MET A 392 21.83 5.26 3.16
N LYS A 393 21.18 5.25 1.98
CA LYS A 393 20.17 6.26 1.65
C LYS A 393 19.00 6.23 2.64
N TYR A 394 18.45 5.06 2.91
CA TYR A 394 17.37 4.90 3.88
C TYR A 394 17.74 5.43 5.28
N LEU A 395 18.93 5.09 5.77
CA LEU A 395 19.41 5.58 7.07
C LEU A 395 19.49 7.11 7.11
N LYS A 396 20.07 7.72 6.08
CA LYS A 396 20.19 9.18 5.98
C LYS A 396 18.81 9.87 5.93
N ASP A 397 17.88 9.33 5.15
CA ASP A 397 16.63 10.02 4.81
C ASP A 397 15.52 9.73 5.82
N GLN A 398 15.61 8.66 6.63
CA GLN A 398 14.50 8.21 7.47
C GLN A 398 14.86 7.98 8.94
N VAL A 399 16.14 7.84 9.29
CA VAL A 399 16.55 7.54 10.66
C VAL A 399 17.30 8.71 11.28
N PHE A 400 18.19 9.35 10.55
CA PHE A 400 19.00 10.51 10.96
C PHE A 400 18.49 11.80 10.32
#